data_77b68c37e24f44956215b40f4abcc39e
#
_entry.id   77b68c37e24f44956215b40f4abcc39e
#
_cell.length_a   1.000
_cell.length_b   1.000
_cell.length_c   1.000
_cell.angle_alpha   90.00
_cell.angle_beta   90.00
_cell.angle_gamma   90.00
#
_symmetry.space_group_name_H-M   'P 1'
#
loop_
_entity.id
_entity.type
_entity.pdbx_description
1 polymer ?
#
loop_
_entity_poly.entity_id
_entity_poly.type
_entity_poly.pdbx_seq_one_letter_code
_entity_poly.pdbx_strand_id
1 'polypeptide(L)'
;MKVSALLAAAAFVALALPAAAQVSVQINVPGLIQVAPPAPRYEPMPGPRPGQVWVAGHWQWNERAYVWRSGYWQAARPDYAYAPGRWVQADGGWRWMEGNWRRAEPHRHADRDDHPGGGGGYHCPPGQAKKGRC
;
A
#
# COMPACT_ATOMS: atom_id res chain seq x y z
N MET A 1 -58.49 -37.05 57.30
CA MET A 1 -57.07 -36.62 57.21
C MET A 1 -56.97 -35.72 55.96
N LYS A 2 -56.83 -34.39 56.18
CA LYS A 2 -56.78 -33.39 55.09
C LYS A 2 -55.34 -33.05 54.82
N VAL A 3 -54.88 -33.31 53.58
CA VAL A 3 -53.54 -32.93 53.11
C VAL A 3 -53.68 -31.66 52.26
N SER A 4 -53.22 -30.53 52.80
CA SER A 4 -53.18 -29.26 52.09
C SER A 4 -51.92 -29.20 51.21
N ALA A 5 -52.09 -29.10 49.88
CA ALA A 5 -51.01 -28.87 48.95
C ALA A 5 -50.78 -27.36 48.81
N LEU A 6 -49.57 -26.91 49.18
CA LEU A 6 -49.09 -25.55 48.97
C LEU A 6 -48.47 -25.45 47.57
N LEU A 7 -49.09 -24.68 46.67
CA LEU A 7 -48.57 -24.29 45.38
C LEU A 7 -47.67 -23.07 45.55
N ALA A 8 -46.37 -23.24 45.37
CA ALA A 8 -45.42 -22.14 45.31
C ALA A 8 -45.36 -21.62 43.86
N ALA A 9 -45.91 -20.43 43.65
CA ALA A 9 -45.79 -19.70 42.36
C ALA A 9 -44.42 -18.99 42.33
N ALA A 10 -43.50 -19.49 41.47
CA ALA A 10 -42.26 -18.80 41.19
C ALA A 10 -42.49 -17.73 40.10
N ALA A 11 -42.41 -16.46 40.47
CA ALA A 11 -42.47 -15.35 39.53
C ALA A 11 -41.13 -15.16 38.86
N PHE A 12 -41.03 -15.49 37.58
CA PHE A 12 -39.88 -15.14 36.71
C PHE A 12 -39.99 -13.68 36.30
N VAL A 13 -39.13 -12.83 36.88
CA VAL A 13 -38.92 -11.47 36.43
C VAL A 13 -37.96 -11.51 35.24
N ALA A 14 -38.50 -11.35 34.05
CA ALA A 14 -37.71 -11.19 32.82
C ALA A 14 -37.11 -9.76 32.81
N LEU A 15 -35.81 -9.66 33.05
CA LEU A 15 -35.04 -8.44 32.82
C LEU A 15 -34.91 -8.20 31.30
N ALA A 16 -35.72 -7.32 30.75
CA ALA A 16 -35.56 -6.84 29.38
C ALA A 16 -34.35 -5.88 29.34
N LEU A 17 -33.24 -6.33 28.77
CA LEU A 17 -32.09 -5.48 28.45
C LEU A 17 -32.47 -4.54 27.30
N PRO A 18 -32.26 -3.22 27.40
CA PRO A 18 -32.47 -2.32 26.29
C PRO A 18 -31.44 -2.64 25.18
N ALA A 19 -31.88 -3.06 24.02
CA ALA A 19 -31.06 -3.12 22.83
C ALA A 19 -30.70 -1.70 22.42
N ALA A 20 -29.49 -1.25 22.73
CA ALA A 20 -28.94 0.00 22.23
C ALA A 20 -28.79 -0.14 20.70
N ALA A 21 -29.72 0.42 19.94
CA ALA A 21 -29.58 0.57 18.50
C ALA A 21 -28.42 1.53 18.26
N GLN A 22 -27.28 0.98 17.80
CA GLN A 22 -26.15 1.80 17.34
C GLN A 22 -26.56 2.42 16.00
N VAL A 23 -26.90 3.68 16.02
CA VAL A 23 -27.09 4.47 14.81
C VAL A 23 -25.70 4.78 14.24
N SER A 24 -25.25 3.99 13.28
CA SER A 24 -24.06 4.32 12.49
C SER A 24 -24.42 5.41 11.49
N VAL A 25 -24.03 6.65 11.78
CA VAL A 25 -24.12 7.75 10.84
C VAL A 25 -23.06 7.53 9.76
N GLN A 26 -23.46 7.05 8.59
CA GLN A 26 -22.59 7.02 7.42
C GLN A 26 -22.46 8.43 6.87
N ILE A 27 -21.35 9.09 7.16
CA ILE A 27 -21.00 10.38 6.55
C ILE A 27 -20.57 10.07 5.12
N ASN A 28 -21.44 10.35 4.16
CA ASN A 28 -21.12 10.18 2.76
C ASN A 28 -20.24 11.37 2.31
N VAL A 29 -18.93 11.20 2.41
CA VAL A 29 -17.96 12.21 1.95
C VAL A 29 -17.86 12.09 0.42
N PRO A 30 -18.12 13.16 -0.35
CA PRO A 30 -18.04 13.11 -1.81
C PRO A 30 -16.63 12.63 -2.26
N GLY A 31 -16.60 11.67 -3.18
CA GLY A 31 -15.36 11.10 -3.71
C GLY A 31 -14.77 9.93 -2.90
N LEU A 32 -15.38 9.52 -1.78
CA LEU A 32 -15.02 8.32 -1.06
C LEU A 32 -15.96 7.16 -1.39
N ILE A 33 -15.38 6.01 -1.66
CA ILE A 33 -16.08 4.76 -1.94
C ILE A 33 -16.09 3.91 -0.68
N GLN A 34 -17.28 3.54 -0.19
CA GLN A 34 -17.42 2.80 1.06
C GLN A 34 -17.02 1.32 0.94
N VAL A 35 -17.01 0.80 -0.29
CA VAL A 35 -16.62 -0.59 -0.57
C VAL A 35 -15.14 -0.66 -0.85
N ALA A 36 -14.44 -1.58 -0.18
CA ALA A 36 -13.02 -1.81 -0.43
C ALA A 36 -12.76 -2.31 -1.86
N PRO A 37 -11.69 -1.84 -2.52
CA PRO A 37 -11.31 -2.39 -3.81
C PRO A 37 -10.94 -3.87 -3.66
N PRO A 38 -11.27 -4.73 -4.65
CA PRO A 38 -10.82 -6.10 -4.64
C PRO A 38 -9.29 -6.20 -4.72
N ALA A 39 -8.74 -7.35 -4.37
CA ALA A 39 -7.32 -7.60 -4.55
C ALA A 39 -6.90 -7.38 -6.02
N PRO A 40 -5.72 -6.80 -6.28
CA PRO A 40 -5.22 -6.64 -7.64
C PRO A 40 -5.19 -7.97 -8.39
N ARG A 41 -5.53 -7.94 -9.67
CA ARG A 41 -5.37 -9.11 -10.53
C ARG A 41 -3.91 -9.23 -10.95
N TYR A 42 -3.42 -10.46 -10.98
CA TYR A 42 -2.13 -10.72 -11.57
C TYR A 42 -2.24 -10.60 -13.09
N GLU A 43 -1.42 -9.72 -13.66
CA GLU A 43 -1.19 -9.64 -15.11
C GLU A 43 0.31 -9.84 -15.37
N PRO A 44 0.68 -10.77 -16.26
CA PRO A 44 2.08 -10.91 -16.63
C PRO A 44 2.57 -9.61 -17.25
N MET A 45 3.68 -9.08 -16.72
CA MET A 45 4.30 -7.90 -17.31
C MET A 45 4.85 -8.25 -18.68
N PRO A 46 4.44 -7.56 -19.74
CA PRO A 46 5.00 -7.78 -21.07
C PRO A 46 6.49 -7.40 -21.13
N GLY A 47 7.22 -7.96 -22.06
CA GLY A 47 8.62 -7.60 -22.28
C GLY A 47 8.81 -6.09 -22.49
N PRO A 48 9.93 -5.50 -22.05
CA PRO A 48 10.15 -4.06 -22.10
C PRO A 48 10.07 -3.51 -23.54
N ARG A 49 9.52 -2.31 -23.68
CA ARG A 49 9.42 -1.59 -24.95
C ARG A 49 10.24 -0.30 -24.89
N PRO A 50 11.15 -0.05 -25.83
CA PRO A 50 11.93 1.19 -25.87
C PRO A 50 11.03 2.42 -25.89
N GLY A 51 11.34 3.42 -25.06
CA GLY A 51 10.60 4.67 -25.00
C GLY A 51 9.19 4.56 -24.38
N GLN A 52 8.86 3.45 -23.75
CA GLN A 52 7.57 3.24 -23.09
C GLN A 52 7.73 2.74 -21.65
N VAL A 53 6.75 3.02 -20.82
CA VAL A 53 6.63 2.50 -19.48
C VAL A 53 5.33 1.71 -19.36
N TRP A 54 5.38 0.56 -18.69
CA TRP A 54 4.20 -0.25 -18.42
C TRP A 54 3.42 0.34 -17.26
N VAL A 55 2.15 0.63 -17.48
CA VAL A 55 1.19 0.98 -16.44
C VAL A 55 0.40 -0.28 -16.11
N ALA A 56 0.60 -0.80 -14.90
CA ALA A 56 -0.08 -2.01 -14.46
C ALA A 56 -1.60 -1.84 -14.41
N GLY A 57 -2.32 -2.93 -14.65
CA GLY A 57 -3.76 -2.94 -14.53
C GLY A 57 -4.22 -2.60 -13.11
N HIS A 58 -5.41 -2.06 -13.02
CA HIS A 58 -5.99 -1.65 -11.74
C HIS A 58 -7.51 -1.70 -11.75
N TRP A 59 -8.11 -1.73 -10.57
CA TRP A 59 -9.54 -1.57 -10.42
C TRP A 59 -9.93 -0.11 -10.56
N GLN A 60 -10.95 0.15 -11.34
CA GLN A 60 -11.59 1.45 -11.48
C GLN A 60 -13.02 1.37 -10.96
N TRP A 61 -13.45 2.36 -10.21
CA TRP A 61 -14.83 2.47 -9.76
C TRP A 61 -15.69 3.17 -10.83
N ASN A 62 -16.82 2.59 -11.17
CA ASN A 62 -17.75 3.13 -12.18
C ASN A 62 -19.07 3.63 -11.59
N GLU A 63 -19.05 4.07 -10.31
CA GLU A 63 -20.22 4.51 -9.51
C GLU A 63 -21.07 3.37 -8.95
N ARG A 64 -20.92 2.15 -9.42
CA ARG A 64 -21.69 0.98 -8.98
C ARG A 64 -20.83 -0.18 -8.53
N ALA A 65 -19.74 -0.41 -9.23
CA ALA A 65 -18.86 -1.56 -9.02
C ALA A 65 -17.42 -1.26 -9.43
N TYR A 66 -16.49 -2.08 -8.94
CA TYR A 66 -15.14 -2.10 -9.42
C TYR A 66 -15.05 -2.86 -10.74
N VAL A 67 -14.49 -2.21 -11.76
CA VAL A 67 -14.21 -2.78 -13.08
C VAL A 67 -12.71 -2.84 -13.26
N TRP A 68 -12.19 -3.98 -13.71
CA TRP A 68 -10.77 -4.13 -14.00
C TRP A 68 -10.39 -3.42 -15.28
N ARG A 69 -9.39 -2.55 -15.21
CA ARG A 69 -8.69 -2.01 -16.36
C ARG A 69 -7.36 -2.73 -16.51
N SER A 70 -7.16 -3.38 -17.66
CA SER A 70 -5.90 -4.04 -17.98
C SER A 70 -4.76 -3.04 -18.12
N GLY A 71 -3.55 -3.49 -17.84
CA GLY A 71 -2.35 -2.69 -18.02
C GLY A 71 -2.13 -2.27 -19.48
N TYR A 72 -1.39 -1.21 -19.66
CA TYR A 72 -1.10 -0.64 -20.98
C TYR A 72 0.27 0.01 -21.02
N TRP A 73 0.78 0.19 -22.24
CA TRP A 73 2.00 0.93 -22.49
C TRP A 73 1.72 2.42 -22.63
N GLN A 74 2.52 3.23 -21.96
CA GLN A 74 2.49 4.69 -22.02
C GLN A 74 3.86 5.21 -22.47
N ALA A 75 3.90 6.30 -23.25
CA ALA A 75 5.14 6.95 -23.59
C ALA A 75 5.93 7.35 -22.36
N ALA A 76 7.20 6.97 -22.29
CA ALA A 76 8.11 7.39 -21.24
C ALA A 76 8.41 8.89 -21.38
N ARG A 77 8.63 9.56 -20.24
CA ARG A 77 9.08 10.95 -20.20
C ARG A 77 10.56 10.96 -19.85
N PRO A 78 11.42 11.58 -20.66
CA PRO A 78 12.82 11.75 -20.31
C PRO A 78 12.98 12.36 -18.91
N ASP A 79 13.91 11.88 -18.14
CA ASP A 79 14.20 12.34 -16.76
C ASP A 79 13.06 12.21 -15.75
N TYR A 80 12.02 11.44 -16.07
CA TYR A 80 10.92 11.16 -15.16
C TYR A 80 10.68 9.66 -14.99
N ALA A 81 10.35 9.27 -13.77
CA ALA A 81 9.83 7.95 -13.44
C ALA A 81 8.31 8.03 -13.22
N TYR A 82 7.59 7.08 -13.74
CA TYR A 82 6.14 6.98 -13.51
C TYR A 82 5.87 6.30 -12.17
N ALA A 83 5.12 6.98 -11.30
CA ALA A 83 4.57 6.41 -10.08
C ALA A 83 3.13 5.96 -10.36
N PRO A 84 2.83 4.65 -10.27
CA PRO A 84 1.49 4.13 -10.58
C PRO A 84 0.45 4.65 -9.60
N GLY A 85 -0.78 4.77 -10.08
CA GLY A 85 -1.93 5.07 -9.24
C GLY A 85 -2.21 3.94 -8.25
N ARG A 86 -2.90 4.27 -7.17
CA ARG A 86 -3.27 3.31 -6.13
C ARG A 86 -4.53 3.72 -5.39
N TRP A 87 -5.22 2.73 -4.87
CA TRP A 87 -6.28 2.94 -3.90
C TRP A 87 -5.70 3.22 -2.52
N VAL A 88 -6.24 4.22 -1.85
CA VAL A 88 -5.87 4.58 -0.47
C VAL A 88 -7.11 4.64 0.39
N GLN A 89 -7.00 4.14 1.60
CA GLN A 89 -8.04 4.27 2.61
C GLN A 89 -7.91 5.64 3.28
N ALA A 90 -9.02 6.36 3.41
CA ALA A 90 -9.07 7.66 4.07
C ALA A 90 -10.49 7.91 4.60
N ASP A 91 -10.59 8.46 5.81
CA ASP A 91 -11.85 8.95 6.41
C ASP A 91 -13.06 7.98 6.32
N GLY A 92 -12.79 6.70 6.52
CA GLY A 92 -13.81 5.65 6.51
C GLY A 92 -14.22 5.14 5.13
N GLY A 93 -13.50 5.50 4.08
CA GLY A 93 -13.74 5.02 2.71
C GLY A 93 -12.46 4.83 1.93
N TRP A 94 -12.61 4.65 0.62
CA TRP A 94 -11.52 4.45 -0.34
C TRP A 94 -11.55 5.50 -1.42
N ARG A 95 -10.38 5.99 -1.83
CA ARG A 95 -10.23 6.87 -2.97
C ARG A 95 -9.09 6.44 -3.86
N TRP A 96 -9.24 6.68 -5.14
CA TRP A 96 -8.18 6.48 -6.10
C TRP A 96 -7.22 7.66 -6.09
N MET A 97 -5.93 7.38 -5.99
CA MET A 97 -4.84 8.32 -6.21
C MET A 97 -4.28 8.07 -7.61
N GLU A 98 -4.42 9.05 -8.49
CA GLU A 98 -3.91 8.95 -9.86
C GLU A 98 -2.40 8.75 -9.90
N GLY A 99 -1.95 7.99 -10.90
CA GLY A 99 -0.53 7.87 -11.18
C GLY A 99 0.05 9.19 -11.69
N ASN A 100 1.30 9.45 -11.36
CA ASN A 100 1.96 10.68 -11.76
C ASN A 100 3.42 10.46 -12.19
N TRP A 101 3.96 11.44 -12.91
CA TRP A 101 5.36 11.49 -13.27
C TRP A 101 6.14 12.26 -12.22
N ARG A 102 7.19 11.65 -11.69
CA ARG A 102 8.13 12.29 -10.77
C ARG A 102 9.47 12.41 -11.46
N ARG A 103 10.19 13.51 -11.26
CA ARG A 103 11.57 13.63 -11.76
C ARG A 103 12.38 12.45 -11.22
N ALA A 104 13.03 11.72 -12.10
CA ALA A 104 13.94 10.65 -11.72
C ALA A 104 15.09 11.29 -10.92
N GLU A 105 15.34 10.81 -9.72
CA GLU A 105 16.54 11.23 -9.02
C GLU A 105 17.75 10.68 -9.81
N PRO A 106 18.73 11.52 -10.13
CA PRO A 106 19.96 11.01 -10.70
C PRO A 106 20.48 9.93 -9.72
N HIS A 107 20.74 8.74 -10.25
CA HIS A 107 21.44 7.73 -9.47
C HIS A 107 22.74 8.37 -9.01
N ARG A 108 22.77 8.86 -7.78
CA ARG A 108 24.04 9.05 -7.12
C ARG A 108 24.64 7.66 -7.05
N HIS A 109 25.59 7.40 -7.92
CA HIS A 109 26.54 6.36 -7.61
C HIS A 109 27.00 6.74 -6.22
N ALA A 110 26.54 5.99 -5.23
CA ALA A 110 27.23 5.99 -3.96
C ALA A 110 28.61 5.42 -4.32
N ASP A 111 29.51 6.34 -4.67
CA ASP A 111 30.92 6.07 -4.53
C ASP A 111 31.05 5.67 -3.06
N ARG A 112 30.91 4.37 -2.83
CA ARG A 112 31.26 3.76 -1.55
C ARG A 112 32.77 3.77 -1.45
N ASP A 113 33.30 4.97 -1.40
CA ASP A 113 34.60 5.22 -0.79
C ASP A 113 34.45 5.37 0.74
N ASP A 114 33.39 4.78 1.29
CA ASP A 114 33.33 4.46 2.71
C ASP A 114 34.28 3.26 2.96
N HIS A 115 35.55 3.53 2.87
CA HIS A 115 36.51 2.82 3.68
C HIS A 115 36.50 3.44 5.10
N PRO A 116 35.75 2.91 6.08
CA PRO A 116 35.97 3.20 7.46
C PRO A 116 37.16 2.33 7.88
N GLY A 117 38.32 2.76 7.58
CA GLY A 117 39.54 2.04 7.87
C GLY A 117 40.73 2.96 7.66
N GLY A 118 40.83 3.97 8.54
CA GLY A 118 42.04 4.73 8.70
C GLY A 118 43.18 3.80 9.12
N GLY A 119 43.87 3.29 8.17
CA GLY A 119 45.22 2.78 8.32
C GLY A 119 46.05 3.56 7.33
N GLY A 120 46.84 4.52 7.79
CA GLY A 120 47.82 5.21 6.99
C GLY A 120 48.81 4.23 6.41
N GLY A 121 48.38 3.45 5.44
CA GLY A 121 49.23 2.67 4.57
C GLY A 121 49.80 3.61 3.51
N TYR A 122 51.04 3.94 3.62
CA TYR A 122 51.78 4.65 2.58
C TYR A 122 51.53 3.93 1.24
N HIS A 123 50.88 4.60 0.33
CA HIS A 123 50.68 4.08 -1.02
C HIS A 123 52.03 4.08 -1.71
N CYS A 124 52.68 2.92 -1.67
CA CYS A 124 53.96 2.76 -2.30
C CYS A 124 53.78 2.76 -3.83
N PRO A 125 54.34 3.73 -4.56
CA PRO A 125 54.24 3.77 -6.01
C PRO A 125 54.85 2.49 -6.64
N PRO A 126 54.24 1.97 -7.73
CA PRO A 126 54.63 0.67 -8.32
C PRO A 126 56.06 0.53 -8.80
N GLY A 127 56.93 1.42 -8.59
CA GLY A 127 58.37 1.31 -8.89
C GLY A 127 59.26 1.32 -7.66
N GLN A 128 58.72 1.65 -6.51
CA GLN A 128 59.51 1.79 -5.25
C GLN A 128 59.44 0.55 -4.36
N ALA A 129 58.38 -0.22 -4.48
CA ALA A 129 58.20 -1.48 -3.77
C ALA A 129 59.33 -2.50 -4.09
N LYS A 130 59.81 -2.51 -5.34
CA LYS A 130 60.90 -3.37 -5.76
C LYS A 130 62.30 -2.96 -5.23
N LYS A 131 62.43 -1.81 -4.63
CA LYS A 131 63.70 -1.26 -4.09
C LYS A 131 63.72 -1.19 -2.57
N GLY A 132 62.74 -1.80 -1.90
CA GLY A 132 62.65 -1.85 -0.42
C GLY A 132 62.62 -0.46 0.24
N ARG A 133 62.09 0.57 -0.44
CA ARG A 133 62.09 1.97 0.03
C ARG A 133 60.72 2.42 0.53
N CYS A 134 59.84 1.51 0.73
CA CYS A 134 58.61 1.69 1.48
C CYS A 134 58.57 0.65 2.61
#